data_5973178afbaae0175db215a98b16c649
#
_entry.id   5973178afbaae0175db215a98b16c649
#
_cell.length_a   1.000
_cell.length_b   1.000
_cell.length_c   1.000
_cell.angle_alpha   90.00
_cell.angle_beta   90.00
_cell.angle_gamma   90.00
#
_symmetry.space_group_name_H-M   'P 1'
#
loop_
_entity.id
_entity.type
_entity.pdbx_description
1 polymer ?
#
loop_
_entity_poly.entity_id
_entity_poly.type
_entity_poly.pdbx_seq_one_letter_code
_entity_poly.pdbx_strand_id
1 'polypeptide(L)'
;MSSKSEENKKIVISFFESLSSGTNTYLDYYTDESEIWTAGQNAIGGRRTKAEVESFADGILSAFPEGIRFEITSMIAEDDRVAAEVKGDAVHASGQVYQNEYHFLVRLKDNKIIELKEYMDTQLAAKVLLGE
;
A
#
# COMPACT_ATOMS: atom_id res chain seq x y z
N MET A 1 11.41 -14.81 22.44
CA MET A 1 11.97 -13.57 21.87
C MET A 1 11.71 -13.54 20.38
N SER A 2 11.11 -12.48 19.87
CA SER A 2 10.83 -12.35 18.45
C SER A 2 12.10 -12.01 17.68
N SER A 3 12.26 -12.60 16.50
CA SER A 3 13.31 -12.20 15.57
C SER A 3 12.96 -10.85 14.94
N LYS A 4 13.97 -10.21 14.36
CA LYS A 4 13.77 -8.95 13.62
C LYS A 4 12.79 -9.15 12.47
N SER A 5 12.87 -10.28 11.77
CA SER A 5 11.95 -10.62 10.69
C SER A 5 10.51 -10.70 11.18
N GLU A 6 10.27 -11.31 12.32
CA GLU A 6 8.91 -11.39 12.88
C GLU A 6 8.39 -10.04 13.34
N GLU A 7 9.25 -9.22 13.93
CA GLU A 7 8.89 -7.85 14.31
C GLU A 7 8.52 -7.03 13.09
N ASN A 8 9.28 -7.15 12.02
CA ASN A 8 8.99 -6.45 10.76
C ASN A 8 7.66 -6.90 10.14
N LYS A 9 7.36 -8.19 10.21
CA LYS A 9 6.05 -8.71 9.75
C LYS A 9 4.91 -8.07 10.54
N LYS A 10 5.05 -7.92 11.85
CA LYS A 10 4.02 -7.29 12.68
C LYS A 10 3.79 -5.83 12.29
N ILE A 11 4.86 -5.12 11.98
CA ILE A 11 4.76 -3.72 11.54
C ILE A 11 3.99 -3.64 10.21
N VAL A 12 4.30 -4.53 9.27
CA VAL A 12 3.62 -4.58 7.97
C VAL A 12 2.14 -4.92 8.14
N ILE A 13 1.80 -5.87 9.01
CA ILE A 13 0.41 -6.20 9.31
C ILE A 13 -0.33 -4.97 9.84
N SER A 14 0.25 -4.28 10.82
CA SER A 14 -0.34 -3.06 11.38
C SER A 14 -0.51 -1.97 10.34
N PHE A 15 0.46 -1.84 9.44
CA PHE A 15 0.40 -0.87 8.34
C PHE A 15 -0.81 -1.14 7.43
N PHE A 16 -1.04 -2.40 7.02
CA PHE A 16 -2.18 -2.73 6.18
C PHE A 16 -3.51 -2.61 6.92
N GLU A 17 -3.54 -2.89 8.21
CA GLU A 17 -4.73 -2.64 9.03
C GLU A 17 -5.05 -1.15 9.05
N SER A 18 -4.03 -0.31 9.17
CA SER A 18 -4.18 1.14 9.16
C SER A 18 -4.69 1.64 7.80
N LEU A 19 -4.15 1.12 6.69
CA LEU A 19 -4.66 1.43 5.35
C LEU A 19 -6.13 1.08 5.20
N SER A 20 -6.53 -0.07 5.75
CA SER A 20 -7.91 -0.56 5.64
C SER A 20 -8.89 0.22 6.53
N SER A 21 -8.38 0.95 7.52
CA SER A 21 -9.23 1.69 8.47
C SER A 21 -9.87 2.95 7.87
N GLY A 22 -9.39 3.39 6.72
CA GLY A 22 -9.89 4.62 6.09
C GLY A 22 -9.39 5.91 6.74
N THR A 23 -8.42 5.82 7.63
CA THR A 23 -7.79 6.98 8.28
C THR A 23 -6.41 7.23 7.67
N ASN A 24 -5.76 8.33 8.06
CA ASN A 24 -4.42 8.67 7.57
C ASN A 24 -3.31 8.16 8.48
N THR A 25 -3.62 7.29 9.43
CA THR A 25 -2.63 6.78 10.39
C THR A 25 -1.52 5.96 9.72
N TYR A 26 -1.77 5.39 8.54
CA TYR A 26 -0.74 4.66 7.79
C TYR A 26 0.45 5.55 7.44
N LEU A 27 0.26 6.86 7.33
CA LEU A 27 1.34 7.80 7.02
C LEU A 27 2.41 7.84 8.12
N ASP A 28 2.05 7.49 9.35
CA ASP A 28 2.98 7.46 10.47
C ASP A 28 4.02 6.35 10.37
N TYR A 29 3.78 5.37 9.48
CA TYR A 29 4.75 4.28 9.22
C TYR A 29 5.90 4.72 8.32
N TYR A 30 5.77 5.86 7.64
CA TYR A 30 6.79 6.40 6.75
C TYR A 30 7.63 7.46 7.45
N THR A 31 8.80 7.76 6.86
CA THR A 31 9.65 8.90 7.23
C THR A 31 9.77 9.83 6.04
N ASP A 32 10.38 10.99 6.23
CA ASP A 32 10.63 11.92 5.13
C ASP A 32 11.61 11.36 4.10
N GLU A 33 12.35 10.29 4.46
CA GLU A 33 13.28 9.63 3.55
C GLU A 33 12.67 8.43 2.83
N SER A 34 11.43 8.09 3.14
CA SER A 34 10.75 6.93 2.55
C SER A 34 10.51 7.13 1.06
N GLU A 35 10.68 6.04 0.30
CA GLU A 35 10.32 5.99 -1.11
C GLU A 35 9.16 5.02 -1.28
N ILE A 36 8.08 5.50 -1.86
CA ILE A 36 6.90 4.70 -2.17
C ILE A 36 6.82 4.61 -3.69
N TRP A 37 6.97 3.40 -4.20
CA TRP A 37 7.03 3.15 -5.63
C TRP A 37 5.91 2.21 -6.07
N THR A 38 5.26 2.57 -7.18
CA THR A 38 4.22 1.77 -7.80
C THR A 38 4.66 1.36 -9.20
N ALA A 39 4.53 0.08 -9.52
CA ALA A 39 4.87 -0.44 -10.83
C ALA A 39 3.91 0.09 -11.90
N GLY A 40 4.41 0.18 -13.12
CA GLY A 40 3.60 0.53 -14.28
C GLY A 40 3.98 1.86 -14.88
N GLN A 41 3.52 2.09 -16.11
CA GLN A 41 3.85 3.29 -16.89
C GLN A 41 2.67 4.25 -17.04
N ASN A 42 1.53 3.95 -16.40
CA ASN A 42 0.42 4.88 -16.40
C ASN A 42 0.61 5.94 -15.31
N ALA A 43 -0.37 6.82 -15.15
CA ALA A 43 -0.28 7.94 -14.22
C ALA A 43 -0.20 7.51 -12.74
N ILE A 44 -0.57 6.27 -12.41
CA ILE A 44 -0.50 5.74 -11.06
C ILE A 44 0.93 5.29 -10.72
N GLY A 45 1.69 4.84 -11.72
CA GLY A 45 3.05 4.35 -11.53
C GLY A 45 4.05 5.45 -11.17
N GLY A 46 5.19 5.03 -10.62
CA GLY A 46 6.29 5.94 -10.32
C GLY A 46 6.62 6.03 -8.83
N ARG A 47 7.58 6.88 -8.52
CA ARG A 47 8.07 7.10 -7.15
C ARG A 47 7.39 8.29 -6.50
N ARG A 48 7.14 8.16 -5.21
CA ARG A 48 6.53 9.23 -4.41
C ARG A 48 7.21 9.33 -3.06
N THR A 49 7.33 10.54 -2.56
CA THR A 49 7.76 10.80 -1.18
C THR A 49 6.56 10.66 -0.26
N LYS A 50 6.80 10.63 1.06
CA LYS A 50 5.72 10.66 2.05
C LYS A 50 4.81 11.87 1.84
N ALA A 51 5.38 13.05 1.60
CA ALA A 51 4.60 14.27 1.39
C ALA A 51 3.70 14.16 0.16
N GLU A 52 4.20 13.54 -0.92
CA GLU A 52 3.41 13.32 -2.12
C GLU A 52 2.27 12.31 -1.89
N VAL A 53 2.53 11.24 -1.15
CA VAL A 53 1.49 10.28 -0.77
C VAL A 53 0.42 10.97 0.06
N GLU A 54 0.82 11.78 1.02
CA GLU A 54 -0.10 12.53 1.86
C GLU A 54 -1.00 13.46 1.02
N SER A 55 -0.44 14.09 -0.01
CA SER A 55 -1.19 14.98 -0.88
C SER A 55 -2.28 14.25 -1.68
N PHE A 56 -2.15 12.94 -1.89
CA PHE A 56 -3.13 12.15 -2.61
C PHE A 56 -4.18 11.48 -1.72
N ALA A 57 -4.02 11.58 -0.39
CA ALA A 57 -4.89 10.85 0.54
C ALA A 57 -6.36 11.20 0.38
N ASP A 58 -6.68 12.48 0.22
CA ASP A 58 -8.07 12.93 0.04
C ASP A 58 -8.63 12.44 -1.29
N GLY A 59 -7.80 12.39 -2.33
CA GLY A 59 -8.20 11.87 -3.64
C GLY A 59 -8.56 10.40 -3.59
N ILE A 60 -7.82 9.62 -2.82
CA ILE A 60 -8.11 8.18 -2.64
C ILE A 60 -9.46 8.01 -1.93
N LEU A 61 -9.72 8.78 -0.89
CA LEU A 61 -11.01 8.73 -0.19
C LEU A 61 -12.17 9.17 -1.08
N SER A 62 -11.94 10.15 -1.96
CA SER A 62 -12.95 10.57 -2.92
C SER A 62 -13.22 9.48 -3.96
N ALA A 63 -12.20 8.77 -4.39
CA ALA A 63 -12.32 7.67 -5.35
C ALA A 63 -12.96 6.43 -4.72
N PHE A 64 -12.66 6.15 -3.47
CA PHE A 64 -13.19 5.01 -2.73
C PHE A 64 -13.79 5.49 -1.41
N PRO A 65 -15.06 5.92 -1.43
CA PRO A 65 -15.69 6.56 -0.25
C PRO A 65 -15.69 5.68 1.01
N GLU A 66 -15.69 4.36 0.85
CA GLU A 66 -15.63 3.43 1.98
C GLU A 66 -14.23 2.86 2.21
N GLY A 67 -13.23 3.42 1.51
CA GLY A 67 -11.85 2.96 1.61
C GLY A 67 -11.59 1.68 0.83
N ILE A 68 -10.37 1.18 0.94
CA ILE A 68 -9.93 -0.09 0.34
C ILE A 68 -9.60 -1.04 1.47
N ARG A 69 -10.21 -2.21 1.47
CA ARG A 69 -9.90 -3.25 2.46
C ARG A 69 -8.79 -4.12 1.90
N PHE A 70 -7.70 -4.24 2.65
CA PHE A 70 -6.56 -5.07 2.29
C PHE A 70 -6.52 -6.33 3.14
N GLU A 71 -6.31 -7.48 2.49
CA GLU A 71 -6.15 -8.75 3.15
C GLU A 71 -4.81 -9.36 2.76
N ILE A 72 -3.93 -9.58 3.74
CA ILE A 72 -2.65 -10.24 3.50
C ILE A 72 -2.92 -11.75 3.42
N THR A 73 -2.59 -12.35 2.27
CA THR A 73 -2.80 -13.79 2.04
C THR A 73 -1.54 -14.61 2.27
N SER A 74 -0.36 -14.01 2.13
CA SER A 74 0.91 -14.68 2.33
C SER A 74 1.98 -13.64 2.62
N MET A 75 2.96 -14.00 3.44
CA MET A 75 4.01 -13.05 3.81
C MET A 75 5.28 -13.80 4.18
N ILE A 76 6.41 -13.34 3.66
CA ILE A 76 7.74 -13.83 4.05
C ILE A 76 8.60 -12.64 4.42
N ALA A 77 9.59 -12.87 5.26
CA ALA A 77 10.51 -11.82 5.68
C ALA A 77 11.93 -12.36 5.81
N GLU A 78 12.89 -11.55 5.43
CA GLU A 78 14.30 -11.83 5.55
C GLU A 78 15.05 -10.52 5.75
N ASP A 79 15.92 -10.46 6.74
CA ASP A 79 16.69 -9.27 7.08
C ASP A 79 15.76 -8.08 7.35
N ASP A 80 15.91 -7.00 6.58
CA ASP A 80 15.11 -5.79 6.73
C ASP A 80 13.92 -5.71 5.77
N ARG A 81 13.59 -6.81 5.07
CA ARG A 81 12.57 -6.82 4.03
C ARG A 81 11.43 -7.77 4.35
N VAL A 82 10.23 -7.36 3.97
CA VAL A 82 9.02 -8.19 4.04
C VAL A 82 8.37 -8.18 2.65
N ALA A 83 8.08 -9.37 2.14
CA ALA A 83 7.32 -9.54 0.91
C ALA A 83 5.94 -10.06 1.26
N ALA A 84 4.90 -9.40 0.76
CA ALA A 84 3.52 -9.72 1.10
C ALA A 84 2.65 -9.81 -0.15
N GLU A 85 1.89 -10.90 -0.25
CA GLU A 85 0.82 -11.01 -1.23
C GLU A 85 -0.46 -10.52 -0.56
N VAL A 86 -1.17 -9.61 -1.22
CA VAL A 86 -2.29 -8.89 -0.62
C VAL A 86 -3.43 -8.77 -1.63
N LYS A 87 -4.66 -8.94 -1.16
CA LYS A 87 -5.86 -8.65 -1.96
C LYS A 87 -6.45 -7.33 -1.48
N GLY A 88 -6.78 -6.46 -2.43
CA GLY A 88 -7.49 -5.23 -2.16
C GLY A 88 -8.92 -5.31 -2.67
N ASP A 89 -9.87 -4.87 -1.87
CA ASP A 89 -11.29 -4.93 -2.19
C ASP A 89 -11.95 -3.59 -1.86
N ALA A 90 -12.60 -3.01 -2.87
CA ALA A 90 -13.22 -1.70 -2.73
C ALA A 90 -14.33 -1.52 -3.76
N VAL A 91 -15.15 -0.49 -3.54
CA VAL A 91 -16.12 -0.03 -4.53
C VAL A 91 -15.78 1.41 -4.86
N HIS A 92 -15.49 1.67 -6.14
CA HIS A 92 -15.19 3.00 -6.62
C HIS A 92 -16.45 3.88 -6.57
N ALA A 93 -16.25 5.20 -6.48
CA ALA A 93 -17.35 6.17 -6.43
C ALA A 93 -18.32 6.03 -7.61
N SER A 94 -17.86 5.49 -8.76
CA SER A 94 -18.71 5.22 -9.93
C SER A 94 -19.61 4.00 -9.76
N GLY A 95 -19.45 3.23 -8.69
CA GLY A 95 -20.12 1.96 -8.48
C GLY A 95 -19.36 0.74 -9.01
N GLN A 96 -18.22 0.95 -9.67
CA GLN A 96 -17.42 -0.17 -10.16
C GLN A 96 -16.76 -0.90 -8.99
N VAL A 97 -16.81 -2.22 -9.04
CA VAL A 97 -16.09 -3.06 -8.07
C VAL A 97 -14.60 -3.03 -8.43
N TYR A 98 -13.77 -2.80 -7.43
CA TYR A 98 -12.32 -2.82 -7.58
C TYR A 98 -11.76 -3.91 -6.67
N GLN A 99 -11.36 -5.01 -7.28
CA GLN A 99 -10.73 -6.14 -6.59
C GLN A 99 -9.41 -6.40 -7.29
N ASN A 100 -8.32 -6.02 -6.64
CA ASN A 100 -6.99 -6.13 -7.21
C ASN A 100 -6.11 -7.04 -6.38
N GLU A 101 -5.15 -7.65 -7.05
CA GLU A 101 -4.15 -8.49 -6.40
C GLU A 101 -2.84 -7.72 -6.40
N TYR A 102 -2.20 -7.70 -5.23
CA TYR A 102 -0.98 -6.94 -5.02
C TYR A 102 0.15 -7.83 -4.55
N HIS A 103 1.35 -7.41 -4.88
CA HIS A 103 2.55 -7.89 -4.23
C HIS A 103 3.31 -6.65 -3.74
N PHE A 104 3.61 -6.62 -2.46
CA PHE A 104 4.38 -5.53 -1.86
C PHE A 104 5.72 -6.04 -1.40
N LEU A 105 6.78 -5.30 -1.70
CA LEU A 105 8.09 -5.51 -1.12
C LEU A 105 8.41 -4.31 -0.24
N VAL A 106 8.56 -4.55 1.05
CA VAL A 106 8.70 -3.50 2.06
C VAL A 106 10.05 -3.60 2.72
N ARG A 107 10.79 -2.50 2.78
CA ARG A 107 12.04 -2.42 3.54
C ARG A 107 11.82 -1.53 4.75
N LEU A 108 12.29 -2.00 5.90
CA LEU A 108 12.10 -1.32 7.18
C LEU A 108 13.43 -0.93 7.81
N LYS A 109 13.41 0.18 8.54
CA LYS A 109 14.54 0.65 9.32
C LYS A 109 13.99 1.38 10.55
N ASP A 110 14.49 1.02 11.74
CA ASP A 110 14.06 1.63 13.00
C ASP A 110 12.53 1.63 13.16
N ASN A 111 11.91 0.50 12.81
CA ASN A 111 10.47 0.25 12.89
C ASN A 111 9.62 1.13 11.96
N LYS A 112 10.24 1.72 10.95
CA LYS A 112 9.55 2.52 9.93
C LYS A 112 9.77 1.92 8.55
N ILE A 113 8.83 2.17 7.65
CA ILE A 113 8.93 1.75 6.26
C ILE A 113 9.74 2.80 5.51
N ILE A 114 10.93 2.41 5.02
CA ILE A 114 11.79 3.31 4.26
C ILE A 114 11.66 3.10 2.75
N GLU A 115 11.11 1.96 2.34
CA GLU A 115 10.84 1.69 0.93
C GLU A 115 9.63 0.77 0.84
N LEU A 116 8.68 1.15 0.02
CA LEU A 116 7.52 0.31 -0.31
C LEU A 116 7.46 0.22 -1.82
N LYS A 117 7.48 -1.02 -2.33
CA LYS A 117 7.28 -1.29 -3.75
C LYS A 117 5.97 -2.01 -3.93
N GLU A 118 5.09 -1.44 -4.72
CA GLU A 118 3.76 -1.94 -4.96
C GLU A 118 3.62 -2.45 -6.39
N TYR A 119 3.27 -3.72 -6.52
CA TYR A 119 2.97 -4.37 -7.80
C TYR A 119 1.51 -4.78 -7.79
N MET A 120 0.83 -4.63 -8.91
CA MET A 120 -0.59 -4.94 -9.00
C MET A 120 -0.99 -5.19 -10.45
N ASP A 121 -2.24 -5.56 -10.67
CA ASP A 121 -2.81 -5.53 -12.02
C ASP A 121 -3.04 -4.07 -12.39
N THR A 122 -2.08 -3.51 -13.13
CA THR A 122 -2.09 -2.09 -13.50
C THR A 122 -3.16 -1.77 -14.55
N GLN A 123 -3.56 -2.75 -15.34
CA GLN A 123 -4.63 -2.56 -16.32
C GLN A 123 -5.96 -2.35 -15.62
N LEU A 124 -6.25 -3.17 -14.60
CA LEU A 124 -7.46 -3.01 -13.79
C LEU A 124 -7.45 -1.67 -13.04
N ALA A 125 -6.31 -1.31 -12.45
CA ALA A 125 -6.17 -0.04 -11.75
C ALA A 125 -6.44 1.15 -12.69
N ALA A 126 -5.88 1.11 -13.89
CA ALA A 126 -6.10 2.16 -14.89
C ALA A 126 -7.56 2.26 -15.30
N LYS A 127 -8.20 1.11 -15.51
CA LYS A 127 -9.62 1.08 -15.91
C LYS A 127 -10.51 1.73 -14.87
N VAL A 128 -10.32 1.41 -13.60
CA VAL A 128 -11.18 1.91 -12.52
C VAL A 128 -10.80 3.34 -12.10
N LEU A 129 -9.51 3.60 -11.92
CA LEU A 129 -9.04 4.88 -11.37
C LEU A 129 -8.86 5.96 -12.42
N LEU A 130 -8.46 5.59 -13.63
CA LEU A 130 -8.17 6.55 -14.70
C LEU A 130 -9.24 6.56 -15.80
N GLY A 131 -10.20 5.64 -15.75
CA GLY A 131 -11.25 5.55 -16.77
C GLY A 131 -10.77 5.05 -18.12
N GLU A 132 -9.67 4.34 -18.13
CA GLU A 132 -9.05 3.83 -19.38
C GLU A 132 -9.51 2.43 -19.77
#